data_ad93714d2339f6af185f92473625f36e
#
_entry.id   ad93714d2339f6af185f92473625f36e
#
_cell.length_a   1.000
_cell.length_b   1.000
_cell.length_c   1.000
_cell.angle_alpha   90.00
_cell.angle_beta   90.00
_cell.angle_gamma   90.00
#
_symmetry.space_group_name_H-M   'P 1'
#
loop_
_entity.id
_entity.type
_entity.pdbx_description
1 polymer ?
#
loop_
_entity_poly.entity_id
_entity_poly.type
_entity_poly.pdbx_seq_one_letter_code
_entity_poly.pdbx_strand_id
1 'polypeptide(L)'
;MSYNKRTHLRQNIDAIKLALRLDKEKRQATAQEREILSAYSGFGGIKAILSPVDKPEDIQKWSKSEVELFPLVQELHEVLRENSQTPEEYKRYVGSLKSSILTAFYTPKPIIDTLAEALQDSGITPTRFLEPSAGTGAFINSFKKNAPEANVIGFEKDLLTGKILSHLYQIGRAHV
;
A
#
# COMPACT_ATOMS: atom_id res chain seq x y z
N MET A 1 10.84 15.72 8.86
CA MET A 1 10.26 16.21 7.59
C MET A 1 8.79 16.44 7.79
N SER A 2 8.25 17.58 7.34
CA SER A 2 6.81 17.86 7.41
C SER A 2 6.07 16.91 6.45
N TYR A 3 4.96 16.33 6.91
CA TYR A 3 4.09 15.48 6.10
C TYR A 3 3.45 16.31 4.96
N ASN A 4 3.81 15.98 3.71
CA ASN A 4 3.27 16.65 2.53
C ASN A 4 2.22 15.75 1.87
N LYS A 5 0.93 16.08 2.07
CA LYS A 5 -0.21 15.33 1.54
C LYS A 5 -0.14 15.14 0.01
N ARG A 6 0.31 16.14 -0.72
CA ARG A 6 0.38 16.09 -2.19
C ARG A 6 1.41 15.08 -2.67
N THR A 7 2.64 15.15 -2.13
CA THR A 7 3.70 14.19 -2.46
C THR A 7 3.29 12.77 -2.09
N HIS A 8 2.71 12.60 -0.90
CA HIS A 8 2.24 11.32 -0.40
C HIS A 8 1.15 10.72 -1.29
N LEU A 9 0.13 11.51 -1.67
CA LEU A 9 -0.93 11.07 -2.56
C LEU A 9 -0.38 10.71 -3.94
N ARG A 10 0.56 11.49 -4.49
CA ARG A 10 1.22 11.18 -5.77
C ARG A 10 1.93 9.83 -5.72
N GLN A 11 2.75 9.59 -4.70
CA GLN A 11 3.46 8.32 -4.54
C GLN A 11 2.52 7.12 -4.45
N ASN A 12 1.41 7.26 -3.72
CA ASN A 12 0.40 6.22 -3.63
C ASN A 12 -0.28 5.93 -4.97
N ILE A 13 -0.62 6.97 -5.74
CA ILE A 13 -1.22 6.82 -7.08
C ILE A 13 -0.25 6.11 -8.02
N ASP A 14 1.01 6.52 -8.03
CA ASP A 14 2.03 5.94 -8.91
C ASP A 14 2.27 4.46 -8.58
N ALA A 15 2.31 4.11 -7.29
CA ALA A 15 2.42 2.72 -6.84
C ALA A 15 1.19 1.87 -7.24
N ILE A 16 -0.03 2.41 -7.08
CA ILE A 16 -1.27 1.73 -7.48
C ILE A 16 -1.32 1.52 -9.00
N LYS A 17 -1.03 2.56 -9.79
CA LYS A 17 -0.96 2.45 -11.25
C LYS A 17 -0.01 1.35 -11.68
N LEU A 18 1.17 1.33 -11.06
CA LEU A 18 2.19 0.33 -11.36
C LEU A 18 1.71 -1.08 -10.98
N ALA A 19 1.18 -1.28 -9.78
CA ALA A 19 0.69 -2.58 -9.33
C ALA A 19 -0.41 -3.13 -10.25
N LEU A 20 -1.39 -2.28 -10.63
CA LEU A 20 -2.47 -2.66 -11.55
C LEU A 20 -1.95 -2.98 -12.96
N ARG A 21 -0.93 -2.25 -13.43
CA ARG A 21 -0.27 -2.54 -14.71
C ARG A 21 0.45 -3.89 -14.67
N LEU A 22 1.23 -4.15 -13.62
CA LEU A 22 1.96 -5.41 -13.45
C LEU A 22 1.01 -6.62 -13.37
N ASP A 23 -0.15 -6.47 -12.72
CA ASP A 23 -1.20 -7.49 -12.70
C ASP A 23 -1.71 -7.81 -14.11
N LYS A 24 -1.96 -6.78 -14.95
CA LYS A 24 -2.39 -6.96 -16.36
C LYS A 24 -1.31 -7.61 -17.21
N GLU A 25 -0.06 -7.19 -17.04
CA GLU A 25 1.10 -7.73 -17.76
C GLU A 25 1.52 -9.12 -17.24
N LYS A 26 0.97 -9.57 -16.12
CA LYS A 26 1.27 -10.86 -15.47
C LYS A 26 2.77 -11.09 -15.29
N ARG A 27 3.50 -10.05 -14.93
CA ARG A 27 4.94 -10.09 -14.70
C ARG A 27 5.31 -9.55 -13.32
N GLN A 28 6.51 -9.84 -12.92
CA GLN A 28 7.09 -9.32 -11.70
C GLN A 28 7.65 -7.90 -11.89
N ALA A 29 7.73 -7.16 -10.78
CA ALA A 29 8.35 -5.85 -10.74
C ALA A 29 9.87 -5.94 -10.88
N THR A 30 10.46 -5.06 -11.69
CA THR A 30 11.89 -4.83 -11.74
C THR A 30 12.39 -4.18 -10.44
N ALA A 31 13.71 -4.05 -10.27
CA ALA A 31 14.28 -3.37 -9.09
C ALA A 31 13.80 -1.91 -8.98
N GLN A 32 13.80 -1.16 -10.09
CA GLN A 32 13.33 0.22 -10.13
C GLN A 32 11.83 0.34 -9.85
N GLU A 33 11.02 -0.59 -10.38
CA GLU A 33 9.59 -0.63 -10.11
C GLU A 33 9.28 -0.95 -8.65
N ARG A 34 10.08 -1.79 -8.00
CA ARG A 34 9.95 -2.03 -6.55
C ARG A 34 10.22 -0.79 -5.71
N GLU A 35 11.09 0.12 -6.14
CA GLU A 35 11.28 1.41 -5.46
C GLU A 35 10.00 2.25 -5.49
N ILE A 36 9.32 2.31 -6.66
CA ILE A 36 8.04 3.02 -6.79
C ILE A 36 6.97 2.36 -5.89
N LEU A 37 6.85 1.03 -5.91
CA LEU A 37 5.91 0.32 -5.08
C LEU A 37 6.18 0.50 -3.59
N SER A 38 7.45 0.56 -3.17
CA SER A 38 7.85 0.74 -1.77
C SER A 38 7.54 2.13 -1.22
N ALA A 39 7.30 3.11 -2.08
CA ALA A 39 6.86 4.45 -1.69
C ALA A 39 5.38 4.50 -1.27
N TYR A 40 4.61 3.43 -1.50
CA TYR A 40 3.24 3.35 -1.03
C TYR A 40 3.19 3.26 0.50
N SER A 41 2.35 4.07 1.10
CA SER A 41 2.22 4.14 2.56
C SER A 41 0.77 4.28 3.05
N GLY A 42 -0.19 4.02 2.16
CA GLY A 42 -1.61 4.17 2.47
C GLY A 42 -2.06 5.64 2.46
N PHE A 43 -3.34 5.86 2.75
CA PHE A 43 -3.97 7.18 2.58
C PHE A 43 -4.23 7.93 3.89
N GLY A 44 -3.63 7.50 5.00
CA GLY A 44 -3.91 8.05 6.33
C GLY A 44 -4.05 9.57 6.35
N GLY A 45 -5.19 10.08 6.79
CA GLY A 45 -5.46 11.51 6.93
C GLY A 45 -5.89 12.25 5.64
N ILE A 46 -5.92 11.62 4.47
CA ILE A 46 -6.39 12.25 3.21
C ILE A 46 -7.84 11.85 2.95
N LYS A 47 -8.78 12.54 3.61
CA LYS A 47 -10.21 12.18 3.54
C LYS A 47 -10.86 12.52 2.22
N ALA A 48 -10.33 13.48 1.46
CA ALA A 48 -10.84 13.91 0.16
C ALA A 48 -11.02 12.76 -0.84
N ILE A 49 -10.17 11.72 -0.77
CA ILE A 49 -10.27 10.54 -1.65
C ILE A 49 -11.55 9.71 -1.47
N LEU A 50 -12.28 9.88 -0.36
CA LEU A 50 -13.56 9.20 -0.13
C LEU A 50 -14.77 9.93 -0.72
N SER A 51 -14.58 11.16 -1.15
CA SER A 51 -15.64 12.02 -1.68
C SER A 51 -15.20 12.64 -3.00
N PRO A 52 -14.95 11.81 -4.04
CA PRO A 52 -14.57 12.33 -5.33
C PRO A 52 -15.70 13.21 -5.88
N VAL A 53 -15.33 14.30 -6.51
CA VAL A 53 -16.25 15.25 -7.15
C VAL A 53 -15.82 15.44 -8.59
N ASP A 54 -16.79 15.67 -9.49
CA ASP A 54 -16.50 15.79 -10.91
C ASP A 54 -16.03 17.20 -11.28
N LYS A 55 -16.39 18.20 -10.49
CA LYS A 55 -16.07 19.60 -10.75
C LYS A 55 -15.43 20.27 -9.52
N PRO A 56 -14.51 21.22 -9.75
CA PRO A 56 -13.91 21.99 -8.66
C PRO A 56 -14.90 22.71 -7.76
N GLU A 57 -16.06 23.11 -8.30
CA GLU A 57 -17.09 23.84 -7.57
C GLU A 57 -17.75 22.97 -6.48
N ASP A 58 -17.69 21.66 -6.61
CA ASP A 58 -18.33 20.69 -5.71
C ASP A 58 -17.47 20.30 -4.50
N ILE A 59 -16.22 20.83 -4.42
CA ILE A 59 -15.27 20.49 -3.34
C ILE A 59 -15.57 21.15 -1.98
N GLN A 60 -16.72 21.81 -1.83
CA GLN A 60 -17.10 22.55 -0.61
C GLN A 60 -17.07 21.68 0.67
N LYS A 61 -17.18 20.36 0.53
CA LYS A 61 -17.13 19.41 1.65
C LYS A 61 -15.72 19.02 2.08
N TRP A 62 -14.69 19.41 1.32
CA TRP A 62 -13.33 19.06 1.63
C TRP A 62 -12.71 20.04 2.62
N SER A 63 -11.71 19.60 3.37
CA SER A 63 -10.91 20.53 4.17
C SER A 63 -10.13 21.48 3.26
N LYS A 64 -9.89 22.70 3.73
CA LYS A 64 -9.12 23.71 2.97
C LYS A 64 -7.74 23.19 2.55
N SER A 65 -7.11 22.36 3.39
CA SER A 65 -5.81 21.76 3.12
C SER A 65 -5.83 20.61 2.08
N GLU A 66 -7.01 20.21 1.61
CA GLU A 66 -7.17 19.12 0.63
C GLU A 66 -7.68 19.61 -0.73
N VAL A 67 -8.12 20.86 -0.83
CA VAL A 67 -8.65 21.45 -2.08
C VAL A 67 -7.63 21.36 -3.22
N GLU A 68 -6.35 21.58 -2.94
CA GLU A 68 -5.27 21.49 -3.92
C GLU A 68 -5.01 20.05 -4.41
N LEU A 69 -5.57 19.05 -3.73
CA LEU A 69 -5.44 17.64 -4.10
C LEU A 69 -6.48 17.22 -5.16
N PHE A 70 -7.42 18.09 -5.52
CA PHE A 70 -8.51 17.77 -6.45
C PHE A 70 -8.04 17.03 -7.72
N PRO A 71 -7.01 17.51 -8.48
CA PRO A 71 -6.58 16.81 -9.68
C PRO A 71 -6.06 15.40 -9.39
N LEU A 72 -5.40 15.21 -8.25
CA LEU A 72 -4.88 13.89 -7.85
C LEU A 72 -5.99 12.93 -7.40
N VAL A 73 -7.01 13.44 -6.73
CA VAL A 73 -8.17 12.64 -6.34
C VAL A 73 -8.94 12.18 -7.57
N GLN A 74 -9.14 13.06 -8.55
CA GLN A 74 -9.74 12.69 -9.83
C GLN A 74 -8.91 11.61 -10.53
N GLU A 75 -7.61 11.83 -10.68
CA GLU A 75 -6.70 10.86 -11.28
C GLU A 75 -6.76 9.49 -10.59
N LEU A 76 -6.76 9.46 -9.25
CA LEU A 76 -6.87 8.21 -8.50
C LEU A 76 -8.15 7.45 -8.87
N HIS A 77 -9.29 8.12 -8.85
CA HIS A 77 -10.58 7.48 -9.14
C HIS A 77 -10.71 7.08 -10.61
N GLU A 78 -10.15 7.85 -11.55
CA GLU A 78 -10.08 7.49 -12.96
C GLU A 78 -9.26 6.22 -13.14
N VAL A 79 -8.06 6.14 -12.56
CA VAL A 79 -7.23 4.94 -12.58
C VAL A 79 -7.98 3.71 -12.05
N LEU A 80 -8.70 3.85 -10.93
CA LEU A 80 -9.46 2.74 -10.37
C LEU A 80 -10.63 2.33 -11.26
N ARG A 81 -11.35 3.28 -11.88
CA ARG A 81 -12.44 2.98 -12.82
C ARG A 81 -11.93 2.28 -14.07
N GLU A 82 -10.87 2.78 -14.70
CA GLU A 82 -10.26 2.21 -15.89
C GLU A 82 -9.70 0.79 -15.68
N ASN A 83 -9.38 0.47 -14.43
CA ASN A 83 -8.87 -0.84 -14.03
C ASN A 83 -9.94 -1.73 -13.38
N SER A 84 -11.21 -1.33 -13.43
CA SER A 84 -12.35 -2.10 -12.96
C SER A 84 -13.13 -2.64 -14.15
N GLN A 85 -13.40 -3.96 -14.16
CA GLN A 85 -14.23 -4.59 -15.18
C GLN A 85 -15.73 -4.43 -14.89
N THR A 86 -16.08 -4.24 -13.62
CA THR A 86 -17.46 -4.09 -13.16
C THR A 86 -17.59 -2.95 -12.13
N PRO A 87 -18.80 -2.38 -11.96
CA PRO A 87 -19.06 -1.41 -10.92
C PRO A 87 -18.76 -1.94 -9.50
N GLU A 88 -18.95 -3.24 -9.28
CA GLU A 88 -18.65 -3.91 -8.00
C GLU A 88 -17.15 -3.94 -7.73
N GLU A 89 -16.33 -4.15 -8.74
CA GLU A 89 -14.88 -4.10 -8.60
C GLU A 89 -14.40 -2.69 -8.24
N TYR A 90 -14.94 -1.66 -8.89
CA TYR A 90 -14.65 -0.28 -8.50
C TYR A 90 -15.05 0.00 -7.04
N LYS A 91 -16.23 -0.48 -6.60
CA LYS A 91 -16.65 -0.35 -5.19
C LYS A 91 -15.68 -1.05 -4.24
N ARG A 92 -15.11 -2.19 -4.61
CA ARG A 92 -14.08 -2.88 -3.82
C ARG A 92 -12.81 -2.03 -3.68
N TYR A 93 -12.35 -1.38 -4.75
CA TYR A 93 -11.23 -0.44 -4.68
C TYR A 93 -11.54 0.75 -3.78
N VAL A 94 -12.72 1.35 -3.89
CA VAL A 94 -13.15 2.45 -2.99
C VAL A 94 -13.23 1.96 -1.54
N GLY A 95 -13.67 0.74 -1.31
CA GLY A 95 -13.65 0.08 0.00
C GLY A 95 -12.23 -0.03 0.57
N SER A 96 -11.25 -0.38 -0.28
CA SER A 96 -9.83 -0.39 0.07
C SER A 96 -9.32 1.00 0.46
N LEU A 97 -9.66 2.06 -0.31
CA LEU A 97 -9.31 3.43 0.07
C LEU A 97 -9.84 3.80 1.45
N LYS A 98 -11.10 3.46 1.74
CA LYS A 98 -11.73 3.70 3.05
C LYS A 98 -11.03 2.94 4.17
N SER A 99 -10.74 1.67 3.96
CA SER A 99 -10.01 0.84 4.90
C SER A 99 -8.64 1.44 5.21
N SER A 100 -7.89 1.81 4.19
CA SER A 100 -6.56 2.40 4.32
C SER A 100 -6.55 3.70 5.14
N ILE A 101 -7.55 4.58 4.99
CA ILE A 101 -7.66 5.80 5.81
C ILE A 101 -7.85 5.45 7.30
N LEU A 102 -8.60 4.39 7.58
CA LEU A 102 -8.96 4.03 8.95
C LEU A 102 -7.91 3.17 9.65
N THR A 103 -7.15 2.36 8.92
CA THR A 103 -6.32 1.29 9.47
C THR A 103 -4.85 1.32 9.06
N ALA A 104 -4.44 2.19 8.13
CA ALA A 104 -3.04 2.27 7.70
C ALA A 104 -2.14 2.95 8.75
N PHE A 105 -2.07 2.34 9.93
CA PHE A 105 -1.14 2.71 10.99
C PHE A 105 0.00 1.68 10.99
N TYR A 106 1.02 1.96 10.22
CA TYR A 106 2.18 1.05 10.12
C TYR A 106 3.09 1.22 11.34
N THR A 107 3.59 0.09 11.83
CA THR A 107 4.59 0.06 12.90
C THR A 107 5.85 0.81 12.45
N PRO A 108 6.36 1.77 13.23
CA PRO A 108 7.58 2.48 12.88
C PRO A 108 8.77 1.55 12.69
N LYS A 109 9.56 1.79 11.64
CA LYS A 109 10.70 0.96 11.29
C LYS A 109 11.67 0.68 12.44
N PRO A 110 12.04 1.65 13.32
CA PRO A 110 12.93 1.37 14.46
C PRO A 110 12.40 0.28 15.39
N ILE A 111 11.08 0.24 15.63
CA ILE A 111 10.46 -0.80 16.47
C ILE A 111 10.59 -2.17 15.80
N ILE A 112 10.34 -2.24 14.49
CA ILE A 112 10.45 -3.49 13.72
C ILE A 112 11.89 -4.00 13.72
N ASP A 113 12.85 -3.10 13.49
CA ASP A 113 14.28 -3.43 13.47
C ASP A 113 14.75 -3.93 14.84
N THR A 114 14.35 -3.25 15.94
CA THR A 114 14.66 -3.71 17.31
C THR A 114 14.13 -5.10 17.60
N LEU A 115 12.92 -5.44 17.15
CA LEU A 115 12.35 -6.78 17.30
C LEU A 115 13.15 -7.82 16.51
N ALA A 116 13.56 -7.50 15.30
CA ALA A 116 14.38 -8.40 14.48
C ALA A 116 15.77 -8.63 15.09
N GLU A 117 16.40 -7.58 15.62
CA GLU A 117 17.68 -7.63 16.35
C GLU A 117 17.55 -8.50 17.62
N ALA A 118 16.49 -8.29 18.42
CA ALA A 118 16.26 -9.05 19.64
C ALA A 118 16.12 -10.58 19.39
N LEU A 119 15.47 -10.97 18.29
CA LEU A 119 15.42 -12.38 17.90
C LEU A 119 16.81 -12.92 17.52
N GLN A 120 17.58 -12.15 16.77
CA GLN A 120 18.93 -12.51 16.39
C GLN A 120 19.84 -12.66 17.61
N ASP A 121 19.82 -11.72 18.54
CA ASP A 121 20.61 -11.73 19.79
C ASP A 121 20.24 -12.91 20.69
N SER A 122 18.96 -13.34 20.61
CA SER A 122 18.48 -14.54 21.32
C SER A 122 18.85 -15.85 20.61
N GLY A 123 19.60 -15.81 19.50
CA GLY A 123 19.98 -17.00 18.72
C GLY A 123 18.82 -17.62 17.93
N ILE A 124 17.69 -16.92 17.78
CA ILE A 124 16.51 -17.41 17.07
C ILE A 124 16.66 -17.11 15.58
N THR A 125 16.87 -18.15 14.77
CA THR A 125 16.87 -18.05 13.31
C THR A 125 15.66 -18.80 12.76
N PRO A 126 14.56 -18.11 12.43
CA PRO A 126 13.36 -18.77 11.96
C PRO A 126 13.57 -19.34 10.55
N THR A 127 13.09 -20.56 10.31
CA THR A 127 13.00 -21.17 8.98
C THR A 127 11.66 -20.88 8.31
N ARG A 128 10.66 -20.48 9.10
CA ARG A 128 9.33 -20.08 8.65
C ARG A 128 8.90 -18.83 9.40
N PHE A 129 8.27 -17.93 8.67
CA PHE A 129 7.74 -16.69 9.21
C PHE A 129 6.31 -16.48 8.72
N LEU A 130 5.38 -16.29 9.65
CA LEU A 130 3.98 -15.97 9.38
C LEU A 130 3.71 -14.51 9.76
N GLU A 131 3.27 -13.71 8.81
CA GLU A 131 2.86 -12.32 9.02
C GLU A 131 1.35 -12.17 8.72
N PRO A 132 0.50 -12.11 9.76
CA PRO A 132 -0.95 -12.08 9.59
C PRO A 132 -1.52 -10.73 9.16
N SER A 133 -0.73 -9.67 9.20
CA SER A 133 -1.12 -8.29 8.85
C SER A 133 0.02 -7.59 8.11
N ALA A 134 0.39 -8.15 6.96
CA ALA A 134 1.65 -7.85 6.30
C ALA A 134 1.82 -6.39 5.84
N GLY A 135 0.72 -5.66 5.62
CA GLY A 135 0.78 -4.30 5.12
C GLY A 135 1.62 -4.19 3.85
N THR A 136 2.60 -3.32 3.87
CA THR A 136 3.59 -3.18 2.78
C THR A 136 4.82 -4.08 2.96
N GLY A 137 4.80 -5.02 3.91
CA GLY A 137 5.87 -6.00 4.12
C GLY A 137 7.05 -5.50 4.96
N ALA A 138 6.87 -4.48 5.79
CA ALA A 138 7.96 -3.92 6.59
C ALA A 138 8.58 -4.96 7.55
N PHE A 139 7.77 -5.76 8.23
CA PHE A 139 8.24 -6.88 9.06
C PHE A 139 8.96 -7.94 8.22
N ILE A 140 8.38 -8.33 7.08
CA ILE A 140 8.98 -9.30 6.16
C ILE A 140 10.38 -8.84 5.74
N ASN A 141 10.51 -7.56 5.36
CA ASN A 141 11.79 -7.00 4.94
C ASN A 141 12.84 -7.01 6.06
N SER A 142 12.46 -6.64 7.28
CA SER A 142 13.39 -6.58 8.40
C SER A 142 13.83 -7.99 8.85
N PHE A 143 12.89 -8.93 8.99
CA PHE A 143 13.22 -10.30 9.43
C PHE A 143 14.00 -11.09 8.38
N LYS A 144 13.72 -10.89 7.08
CA LYS A 144 14.49 -11.55 6.01
C LYS A 144 15.94 -11.11 5.92
N LYS A 145 16.33 -9.98 6.47
CA LYS A 145 17.75 -9.60 6.56
C LYS A 145 18.56 -10.60 7.40
N ASN A 146 17.97 -11.10 8.49
CA ASN A 146 18.60 -12.01 9.42
C ASN A 146 18.34 -13.50 9.07
N ALA A 147 17.30 -13.77 8.31
CA ALA A 147 16.90 -15.10 7.86
C ALA A 147 16.47 -15.09 6.38
N PRO A 148 17.42 -14.87 5.43
CA PRO A 148 17.09 -14.70 4.01
C PRO A 148 16.40 -15.92 3.40
N GLU A 149 16.70 -17.12 3.88
CA GLU A 149 16.14 -18.38 3.40
C GLU A 149 14.80 -18.76 4.07
N ALA A 150 14.33 -17.95 5.03
CA ALA A 150 13.07 -18.25 5.70
C ALA A 150 11.90 -18.23 4.70
N ASN A 151 11.04 -19.24 4.78
CA ASN A 151 9.79 -19.26 4.03
C ASN A 151 8.78 -18.31 4.68
N VAL A 152 8.30 -17.34 3.93
CA VAL A 152 7.38 -16.31 4.43
C VAL A 152 5.99 -16.53 3.88
N ILE A 153 5.01 -16.52 4.80
CA ILE A 153 3.59 -16.48 4.48
C ILE A 153 3.05 -15.15 5.02
N GLY A 154 2.56 -14.29 4.14
CA GLY A 154 1.96 -13.00 4.51
C GLY A 154 0.48 -12.97 4.17
N PHE A 155 -0.32 -12.39 5.05
CA PHE A 155 -1.73 -12.08 4.80
C PHE A 155 -1.93 -10.57 4.83
N GLU A 156 -2.67 -10.04 3.86
CA GLU A 156 -3.08 -8.65 3.83
C GLU A 156 -4.55 -8.57 3.38
N LYS A 157 -5.38 -7.96 4.22
CA LYS A 157 -6.83 -7.86 3.99
C LYS A 157 -7.17 -6.75 2.98
N ASP A 158 -6.39 -5.67 2.98
CA ASP A 158 -6.65 -4.54 2.09
C ASP A 158 -6.25 -4.87 0.65
N LEU A 159 -7.19 -4.72 -0.28
CA LEU A 159 -7.03 -5.14 -1.67
C LEU A 159 -5.87 -4.44 -2.39
N LEU A 160 -5.78 -3.10 -2.28
CA LEU A 160 -4.74 -2.33 -2.96
C LEU A 160 -3.37 -2.57 -2.31
N THR A 161 -3.31 -2.58 -0.98
CA THR A 161 -2.09 -2.89 -0.23
C THR A 161 -1.60 -4.31 -0.53
N GLY A 162 -2.52 -5.29 -0.59
CA GLY A 162 -2.18 -6.68 -0.93
C GLY A 162 -1.64 -6.84 -2.35
N LYS A 163 -2.19 -6.10 -3.34
CA LYS A 163 -1.63 -6.06 -4.70
C LYS A 163 -0.20 -5.53 -4.71
N ILE A 164 0.05 -4.43 -4.03
CA ILE A 164 1.40 -3.83 -3.92
C ILE A 164 2.36 -4.80 -3.24
N LEU A 165 1.94 -5.39 -2.12
CA LEU A 165 2.72 -6.39 -1.37
C LEU A 165 3.14 -7.57 -2.25
N SER A 166 2.24 -8.09 -3.08
CA SER A 166 2.51 -9.24 -3.95
C SER A 166 3.57 -8.97 -5.03
N HIS A 167 3.73 -7.70 -5.42
CA HIS A 167 4.77 -7.27 -6.36
C HIS A 167 6.08 -6.87 -5.69
N LEU A 168 6.04 -6.50 -4.41
CA LEU A 168 7.25 -6.21 -3.63
C LEU A 168 8.00 -7.48 -3.23
N TYR A 169 7.24 -8.52 -2.87
CA TYR A 169 7.78 -9.78 -2.38
C TYR A 169 7.21 -10.96 -3.15
N GLN A 170 8.06 -11.96 -3.41
CA GLN A 170 7.61 -13.24 -3.99
C GLN A 170 6.98 -14.11 -2.88
N ILE A 171 5.99 -13.57 -2.20
CA ILE A 171 5.19 -14.32 -1.24
C ILE A 171 4.02 -14.96 -1.97
N GLY A 172 3.74 -16.24 -1.66
CA GLY A 172 2.58 -16.92 -2.18
C GLY A 172 1.34 -16.04 -1.98
N ARG A 173 0.50 -15.93 -3.02
CA ARG A 173 -0.69 -15.06 -2.99
C ARG A 173 -1.52 -15.42 -1.75
N ALA A 174 -1.63 -14.49 -0.81
CA ALA A 174 -2.69 -14.55 0.16
C ALA A 174 -4.01 -14.37 -0.59
N HIS A 175 -4.84 -15.40 -0.62
CA HIS A 175 -6.20 -15.28 -1.11
C HIS A 175 -7.00 -14.43 -0.11
N VAL A 176 -7.58 -13.33 -0.61
CA VAL A 176 -8.62 -12.57 0.09
C VAL A 176 -9.95 -13.29 -0.14
#